data_e83cc4ce22dac3eaaf737f7f252da237
#
_entry.id   e83cc4ce22dac3eaaf737f7f252da237
#
_cell.length_a   1.000
_cell.length_b   1.000
_cell.length_c   1.000
_cell.angle_alpha   90.00
_cell.angle_beta   90.00
_cell.angle_gamma   90.00
#
_symmetry.space_group_name_H-M   'P 1'
#
loop_
_entity.id
_entity.type
_entity.pdbx_description
1 polymer ?
#
loop_
_entity_poly.entity_id
_entity_poly.type
_entity_poly.pdbx_seq_one_letter_code
_entity_poly.pdbx_strand_id
1 'polypeptide(L)'
;SRRQRQMCIRDSLNMAQYAALVHMIAQVSGLRVGLFTHVINNAHVYKNHVDAMKTQLARLPKAYDAPVLKLNPDVHDFYDFKPEDIVLENYKHHEKIAMEVSV
;
A
#
# COMPACT_ATOMS: atom_id res chain seq x y z
N SER A 1 -8.69 -13.72 14.36
CA SER A 1 -8.55 -12.46 15.11
C SER A 1 -8.31 -11.28 14.17
N ARG A 2 -8.48 -10.08 14.67
CA ARG A 2 -8.25 -8.87 13.88
C ARG A 2 -6.80 -8.76 13.41
N ARG A 3 -5.85 -9.14 14.24
CA ARG A 3 -4.42 -9.12 13.90
C ARG A 3 -4.10 -10.05 12.75
N GLN A 4 -4.62 -11.27 12.78
CA GLN A 4 -4.40 -12.23 11.71
C GLN A 4 -5.00 -11.78 10.39
N ARG A 5 -6.20 -11.20 10.41
CA ARG A 5 -6.84 -10.68 9.20
C ARG A 5 -6.03 -9.54 8.57
N GLN A 6 -5.51 -8.64 9.40
CA GLN A 6 -4.70 -7.54 8.90
C GLN A 6 -3.40 -8.04 8.26
N MET A 7 -2.75 -9.03 8.88
CA MET A 7 -1.44 -9.48 8.44
C MET A 7 -1.45 -10.19 7.09
N CYS A 8 -2.49 -10.97 6.77
CA CYS A 8 -2.50 -11.75 5.54
C CYS A 8 -3.15 -11.05 4.35
N ILE A 9 -4.20 -10.27 4.60
CA ILE A 9 -5.02 -9.71 3.52
C ILE A 9 -4.76 -8.23 3.32
N ARG A 10 -4.38 -7.53 4.37
CA ARG A 10 -4.31 -6.06 4.37
C ARG A 10 -2.88 -5.49 4.45
N ASP A 11 -1.85 -6.33 4.49
CA ASP A 11 -0.48 -5.82 4.63
C ASP A 11 -0.12 -4.85 3.50
N SER A 12 -0.40 -5.22 2.26
CA SER A 12 -0.12 -4.35 1.12
C SER A 12 -0.88 -3.04 1.18
N LEU A 13 -2.16 -3.09 1.60
CA LEU A 13 -2.97 -1.89 1.77
C LEU A 13 -2.45 -1.01 2.89
N ASN A 14 -2.06 -1.61 4.02
CA ASN A 14 -1.47 -0.88 5.14
C ASN A 14 -0.16 -0.22 4.74
N MET A 15 0.70 -0.90 3.99
CA MET A 15 1.94 -0.33 3.48
C MET A 15 1.66 0.90 2.61
N ALA A 16 0.68 0.80 1.71
CA ALA A 16 0.29 1.90 0.84
C ALA A 16 -0.25 3.09 1.64
N GLN A 17 -1.05 2.86 2.66
CA GLN A 17 -1.59 3.89 3.54
C GLN A 17 -0.47 4.64 4.27
N TYR A 18 0.47 3.92 4.86
CA TYR A 18 1.59 4.54 5.57
C TYR A 18 2.55 5.25 4.63
N ALA A 19 2.76 4.72 3.43
CA ALA A 19 3.56 5.40 2.42
C ALA A 19 2.92 6.72 1.99
N ALA A 20 1.60 6.74 1.79
CA ALA A 20 0.87 7.97 1.51
C ALA A 20 0.98 8.96 2.66
N LEU A 21 0.89 8.50 3.90
CA LEU A 21 1.03 9.33 5.09
C LEU A 21 2.43 9.98 5.16
N VAL A 22 3.49 9.23 4.82
CA VAL A 22 4.84 9.77 4.75
C VAL A 22 4.91 10.93 3.75
N HIS A 23 4.32 10.78 2.57
CA HIS A 23 4.25 11.85 1.57
C HIS A 23 3.51 13.08 2.08
N MET A 24 2.38 12.88 2.74
CA MET A 24 1.57 13.98 3.29
C MET A 24 2.34 14.76 4.36
N ILE A 25 2.96 14.06 5.31
CA ILE A 25 3.74 14.69 6.37
C ILE A 25 4.95 15.42 5.79
N ALA A 26 5.64 14.81 4.83
CA ALA A 26 6.78 15.44 4.18
C ALA A 26 6.39 16.76 3.51
N GLN A 27 5.25 16.79 2.82
CA GLN A 27 4.79 18.01 2.15
C GLN A 27 4.52 19.14 3.12
N VAL A 28 3.75 18.87 4.18
CA VAL A 28 3.38 19.93 5.14
C VAL A 28 4.55 20.38 6.01
N SER A 29 5.59 19.53 6.13
CA SER A 29 6.81 19.85 6.88
C SER A 29 7.91 20.47 6.02
N GLY A 30 7.74 20.56 4.71
CA GLY A 30 8.75 21.05 3.79
C GLY A 30 9.94 20.11 3.64
N LEU A 31 9.76 18.83 3.90
CA LEU A 31 10.80 17.80 3.83
C LEU A 31 10.66 16.93 2.59
N ARG A 32 11.73 16.26 2.22
CA ARG A 32 11.70 15.26 1.16
C ARG A 32 11.32 13.90 1.72
N VAL A 33 10.62 13.11 0.91
CA VAL A 33 10.35 11.71 1.24
C VAL A 33 11.67 10.93 1.11
N GLY A 34 12.02 10.22 2.17
CA GLY A 34 13.19 9.35 2.17
C GLY A 34 12.79 7.87 2.08
N LEU A 35 13.50 7.04 2.82
CA LEU A 35 13.27 5.61 2.85
C LEU A 35 12.11 5.27 3.78
N PHE A 36 11.21 4.41 3.31
CA PHE A 36 10.16 3.81 4.12
C PHE A 36 10.53 2.35 4.39
N THR A 37 10.72 2.02 5.66
CA THR A 37 11.10 0.65 6.06
C THR A 37 9.92 -0.03 6.74
N HIS A 38 9.51 -1.17 6.19
CA HIS A 38 8.42 -1.97 6.73
C HIS A 38 8.98 -3.27 7.31
N VAL A 39 8.76 -3.48 8.62
CA VAL A 39 9.24 -4.66 9.33
C VAL A 39 8.05 -5.48 9.80
N ILE A 40 8.04 -6.75 9.45
CA ILE A 40 7.01 -7.69 9.86
C ILE A 40 7.63 -8.73 10.80
N ASN A 41 7.22 -8.71 12.07
CA ASN A 41 7.75 -9.64 13.07
C ASN A 41 7.20 -11.07 12.93
N ASN A 42 5.99 -11.18 12.42
CA ASN A 42 5.29 -12.47 12.30
C ASN A 42 4.67 -12.60 10.91
N ALA A 43 5.55 -12.69 9.91
CA ALA A 43 5.11 -12.84 8.53
C ALA A 43 4.69 -14.30 8.28
N HIS A 44 3.49 -14.48 7.72
CA HIS A 44 2.98 -15.80 7.39
C HIS A 44 1.93 -15.73 6.29
N VAL A 45 1.70 -16.89 5.67
CA VAL A 45 0.65 -17.06 4.66
C VAL A 45 -0.26 -18.19 5.11
N TYR A 46 -1.56 -17.94 5.12
CA TYR A 46 -2.51 -18.99 5.46
C TYR A 46 -2.53 -20.07 4.38
N LYS A 47 -2.84 -21.31 4.79
CA LYS A 47 -2.85 -22.47 3.88
C LYS A 47 -3.81 -22.27 2.70
N ASN A 48 -4.95 -21.67 2.94
CA ASN A 48 -5.96 -21.39 1.91
C ASN A 48 -5.58 -20.21 0.99
N HIS A 49 -4.48 -19.53 1.27
CA HIS A 49 -4.00 -18.41 0.44
C HIS A 49 -2.72 -18.76 -0.35
N VAL A 50 -2.18 -19.97 -0.21
CA VAL A 50 -0.92 -20.34 -0.86
C VAL A 50 -1.03 -20.25 -2.38
N ASP A 51 -2.10 -20.76 -2.98
CA ASP A 51 -2.29 -20.72 -4.42
C ASP A 51 -2.42 -19.28 -4.93
N ALA A 52 -3.13 -18.43 -4.21
CA ALA A 52 -3.25 -17.01 -4.52
C ALA A 52 -1.89 -16.31 -4.47
N MET A 53 -1.06 -16.62 -3.48
CA MET A 53 0.29 -16.08 -3.36
C MET A 53 1.20 -16.55 -4.48
N LYS A 54 1.08 -17.82 -4.90
CA LYS A 54 1.82 -18.32 -6.07
C LYS A 54 1.45 -17.58 -7.33
N THR A 55 0.17 -17.29 -7.54
CA THR A 55 -0.31 -16.47 -8.65
C THR A 55 0.30 -15.07 -8.60
N GLN A 56 0.33 -14.46 -7.43
CA GLN A 56 0.91 -13.14 -7.23
C GLN A 56 2.40 -13.14 -7.56
N LEU A 57 3.16 -14.14 -7.09
CA LEU A 57 4.59 -14.26 -7.36
C LEU A 57 4.87 -14.48 -8.85
N ALA A 58 4.03 -15.23 -9.55
CA ALA A 58 4.17 -15.45 -10.98
C ALA A 58 4.03 -14.16 -11.80
N ARG A 59 3.42 -13.12 -11.25
CA ARG A 59 3.26 -11.82 -11.90
C ARG A 59 4.48 -10.90 -11.75
N LEU A 60 5.44 -11.22 -10.90
CA LEU A 60 6.63 -10.38 -10.68
C LEU A 60 7.38 -10.04 -11.97
N PRO A 61 7.66 -11.00 -12.87
CA PRO A 61 8.34 -10.67 -14.13
C PRO A 61 7.52 -9.76 -15.05
N LYS A 62 6.22 -9.65 -14.81
CA LYS A 62 5.27 -8.84 -15.59
C LYS A 62 4.79 -7.64 -14.77
N ALA A 63 5.52 -7.26 -13.75
CA ALA A 63 5.13 -6.13 -12.91
C ALA A 63 5.12 -4.84 -13.72
N TYR A 64 4.13 -4.00 -13.45
CA TYR A 64 4.05 -2.67 -14.03
C TYR A 64 4.98 -1.71 -13.30
N ASP A 65 5.31 -0.60 -13.96
CA ASP A 65 6.07 0.47 -13.32
C ASP A 65 5.34 0.98 -12.08
N ALA A 66 6.11 1.44 -11.10
CA ALA A 66 5.53 1.97 -9.88
C ALA A 66 4.67 3.20 -10.18
N PRO A 67 3.46 3.29 -9.62
CA PRO A 67 2.64 4.48 -9.78
C PRO A 67 3.23 5.66 -9.04
N VAL A 68 2.82 6.86 -9.45
CA VAL A 68 3.25 8.10 -8.81
C VAL A 68 2.10 8.64 -7.96
N LEU A 69 2.38 8.89 -6.69
CA LEU A 69 1.44 9.56 -5.79
C LEU A 69 1.62 11.06 -5.93
N LYS A 70 0.55 11.75 -6.32
CA LYS A 70 0.55 13.21 -6.40
C LYS A 70 -0.38 13.79 -5.36
N LEU A 71 0.12 14.77 -4.62
CA LEU A 71 -0.63 15.52 -3.64
C LEU A 71 -0.86 16.94 -4.17
N ASN A 72 -1.97 17.55 -3.75
CA ASN A 72 -2.25 18.94 -4.09
C ASN A 72 -1.18 19.84 -3.44
N PRO A 73 -0.36 20.56 -4.22
CA PRO A 73 0.73 21.36 -3.67
C PRO A 73 0.26 22.58 -2.88
N ASP A 74 -1.02 22.94 -2.98
CA ASP A 74 -1.57 24.08 -2.25
C ASP A 74 -1.94 23.75 -0.80
N VAL A 75 -1.89 22.47 -0.40
CA VAL A 75 -2.19 22.05 0.96
C VAL A 75 -0.93 22.17 1.82
N HIS A 76 -0.98 22.98 2.85
CA HIS A 76 0.13 23.25 3.76
C HIS A 76 -0.12 22.80 5.20
N ASP A 77 -1.37 22.45 5.54
CA ASP A 77 -1.75 21.92 6.84
C ASP A 77 -2.22 20.47 6.65
N PHE A 78 -1.71 19.57 7.49
CA PHE A 78 -2.04 18.15 7.41
C PHE A 78 -3.55 17.88 7.45
N TYR A 79 -4.27 18.63 8.27
CA TYR A 79 -5.72 18.43 8.43
C TYR A 79 -6.56 19.01 7.29
N ASP A 80 -5.95 19.76 6.38
CA ASP A 80 -6.63 20.32 5.21
C ASP A 80 -6.66 19.36 4.01
N PHE A 81 -5.97 18.22 4.08
CA PHE A 81 -6.02 17.23 3.03
C PHE A 81 -7.41 16.62 2.89
N LYS A 82 -7.88 16.54 1.66
CA LYS A 82 -9.14 15.89 1.28
C LYS A 82 -8.84 14.72 0.37
N PRO A 83 -9.75 13.74 0.23
CA PRO A 83 -9.52 12.61 -0.68
C PRO A 83 -9.17 13.03 -2.11
N GLU A 84 -9.76 14.10 -2.63
CA GLU A 84 -9.50 14.61 -3.97
C GLU A 84 -8.12 15.27 -4.13
N ASP A 85 -7.44 15.61 -3.03
CA ASP A 85 -6.09 16.15 -3.05
C ASP A 85 -5.02 15.08 -3.23
N ILE A 86 -5.40 13.82 -3.14
CA ILE A 86 -4.50 12.67 -3.22
C ILE A 86 -4.85 11.90 -4.49
N VAL A 87 -3.94 11.90 -5.46
CA VAL A 87 -4.14 11.26 -6.76
C VAL A 87 -3.02 10.27 -7.03
N LEU A 88 -3.37 9.09 -7.47
CA LEU A 88 -2.42 8.07 -7.90
C LEU A 88 -2.38 8.05 -9.42
N GLU A 89 -1.24 8.40 -10.01
CA GLU A 89 -1.03 8.44 -11.46
C GLU A 89 -0.26 7.22 -11.94
N ASN A 90 -0.50 6.81 -13.17
CA ASN A 90 0.14 5.65 -13.80
C ASN A 90 -0.07 4.35 -13.02
N TYR A 91 -1.21 4.23 -12.36
CA TYR A 91 -1.55 3.02 -11.63
C TYR A 91 -2.11 1.97 -12.60
N LYS A 92 -1.28 0.98 -12.90
CA LYS A 92 -1.68 -0.20 -13.67
C LYS A 92 -1.58 -1.42 -12.78
N HIS A 93 -2.55 -2.32 -12.89
CA HIS A 93 -2.59 -3.50 -12.04
C HIS A 93 -3.12 -4.70 -12.82
N HIS A 94 -2.75 -5.88 -12.35
CA HIS A 94 -3.31 -7.13 -12.82
C HIS A 94 -4.71 -7.36 -12.25
N GLU A 95 -5.37 -8.39 -12.73
CA GLU A 95 -6.70 -8.76 -12.27
C GLU A 95 -6.69 -9.07 -10.76
N LYS A 96 -7.83 -8.85 -10.15
CA LYS A 96 -8.03 -9.14 -8.73
C LYS A 96 -7.84 -10.63 -8.45
N ILE A 97 -7.15 -10.94 -7.36
CA ILE A 97 -7.04 -12.30 -6.82
C ILE A 97 -7.96 -12.37 -5.61
N ALA A 98 -8.99 -13.22 -5.71
CA ALA A 98 -9.92 -13.43 -4.60
C ALA A 98 -9.27 -14.29 -3.53
N MET A 99 -9.37 -13.85 -2.27
CA MET A 99 -8.91 -14.60 -1.11
C MET A 99 -9.97 -14.57 -0.04
N GLU A 100 -10.27 -15.73 0.54
CA GLU A 100 -11.20 -15.80 1.65
C GLU A 100 -10.54 -15.27 2.92
N VAL A 101 -11.35 -14.65 3.78
CA VAL A 101 -10.86 -14.18 5.08
C VAL A 101 -10.76 -15.38 6.00
N SER A 102 -9.54 -15.66 6.47
CA SER A 102 -9.31 -16.69 7.48
C SER A 102 -9.64 -16.17 8.88
N VAL A 103 -10.31 -16.97 9.66
CA VAL A 103 -10.77 -16.60 11.00
C VAL A 103 -10.08 -17.45 12.05
#